data_df2293262ca9df808769cf49e719e21c
#
_entry.id   df2293262ca9df808769cf49e719e21c
#
_cell.length_a   1.000
_cell.length_b   1.000
_cell.length_c   1.000
_cell.angle_alpha   90.00
_cell.angle_beta   90.00
_cell.angle_gamma   90.00
#
_symmetry.space_group_name_H-M   'P 1'
#
loop_
_entity.id
_entity.type
_entity.pdbx_description
1 polymer ?
#
loop_
_entity_poly.entity_id
_entity_poly.type
_entity_poly.pdbx_seq_one_letter_code
_entity_poly.pdbx_strand_id
1 'polypeptide(L)'
;MTSSKLRLNILILILISIISCVNTKSSLHKTISKYQKEGYSTGTIIPKDNGNCGWVITDSKNNSYDPINIEEEKFVQFSLKIEKIYFKFLPLRMKKRCKNTYPISLVEVILATN
;
A
#
# COMPACT_ATOMS: atom_id res chain seq x y z
N MET A 1 13.13 46.01 -27.11
CA MET A 1 13.52 45.85 -25.69
C MET A 1 12.42 45.28 -24.79
N THR A 2 11.16 45.41 -25.16
CA THR A 2 10.04 44.84 -24.35
C THR A 2 9.87 43.35 -24.51
N SER A 3 10.38 42.71 -25.56
CA SER A 3 10.24 41.28 -25.81
C SER A 3 11.12 40.39 -24.94
N SER A 4 12.27 40.86 -24.45
CA SER A 4 13.17 40.10 -23.59
C SER A 4 12.67 39.98 -22.14
N LYS A 5 12.02 41.02 -21.61
CA LYS A 5 11.39 41.00 -20.30
C LYS A 5 10.16 40.09 -20.26
N LEU A 6 9.39 40.01 -21.32
CA LEU A 6 8.23 39.14 -21.44
C LEU A 6 8.63 37.66 -21.48
N ARG A 7 9.70 37.30 -22.18
CA ARG A 7 10.24 35.95 -22.25
C ARG A 7 10.78 35.48 -20.89
N LEU A 8 11.41 36.38 -20.13
CA LEU A 8 11.93 36.07 -18.82
C LEU A 8 10.79 35.75 -17.82
N ASN A 9 9.71 36.52 -17.86
CA ASN A 9 8.55 36.31 -17.00
C ASN A 9 7.84 34.99 -17.30
N ILE A 10 7.73 34.61 -18.58
CA ILE A 10 7.13 33.32 -18.98
C ILE A 10 7.98 32.14 -18.47
N LEU A 11 9.29 32.21 -18.54
CA LEU A 11 10.21 31.19 -18.04
C LEU A 11 10.11 31.02 -16.51
N ILE A 12 9.97 32.09 -15.74
CA ILE A 12 9.78 32.07 -14.30
C ILE A 12 8.47 31.41 -13.91
N LEU A 13 7.37 31.68 -14.64
CA LEU A 13 6.06 31.07 -14.43
C LEU A 13 6.07 29.55 -14.67
N ILE A 14 6.77 29.10 -15.70
CA ILE A 14 6.91 27.67 -16.02
C ILE A 14 7.72 26.94 -14.91
N LEU A 15 8.77 27.55 -14.40
CA LEU A 15 9.58 26.99 -13.29
C LEU A 15 8.76 26.83 -12.00
N ILE A 16 7.91 27.79 -11.66
CA ILE A 16 7.05 27.74 -10.47
C ILE A 16 6.03 26.59 -10.57
N SER A 17 5.45 26.34 -11.75
CA SER A 17 4.49 25.26 -11.93
C SER A 17 5.12 23.87 -11.82
N ILE A 18 6.37 23.68 -12.22
CA ILE A 18 7.11 22.43 -12.07
C ILE A 18 7.40 22.13 -10.60
N ILE A 19 7.77 23.12 -9.80
CA ILE A 19 8.07 22.97 -8.37
C ILE A 19 6.82 22.55 -7.58
N SER A 20 5.64 23.04 -7.89
CA SER A 20 4.40 22.66 -7.20
C SER A 20 3.99 21.22 -7.46
N CYS A 21 4.28 20.64 -8.64
CA CYS A 21 4.03 19.23 -8.94
C CYS A 21 4.95 18.29 -8.14
N VAL A 22 6.19 18.66 -7.91
CA VAL A 22 7.17 17.86 -7.13
C VAL A 22 6.77 17.78 -5.67
N ASN A 23 6.25 18.84 -5.07
CA ASN A 23 5.83 18.87 -3.67
C ASN A 23 4.66 17.92 -3.36
N THR A 24 3.74 17.70 -4.30
CA THR A 24 2.61 16.80 -4.12
C THR A 24 3.05 15.33 -4.05
N LYS A 25 4.05 14.92 -4.84
CA LYS A 25 4.60 13.57 -4.82
C LYS A 25 5.41 13.28 -3.54
N SER A 26 6.10 14.26 -2.98
CA SER A 26 6.95 14.06 -1.80
C SER A 26 6.17 13.78 -0.52
N SER A 27 4.95 14.32 -0.35
CA SER A 27 4.13 14.06 0.84
C SER A 27 3.57 12.63 0.89
N LEU A 28 3.21 12.04 -0.26
CA LEU A 28 2.76 10.65 -0.35
C LEU A 28 3.88 9.67 -0.01
N HIS A 29 5.10 9.89 -0.51
CA HIS A 29 6.28 9.08 -0.20
C HIS A 29 6.64 9.11 1.29
N LYS A 30 6.48 10.23 1.98
CA LYS A 30 6.76 10.34 3.41
C LYS A 30 5.87 9.44 4.25
N THR A 31 4.59 9.35 3.94
CA THR A 31 3.63 8.50 4.68
C THR A 31 3.96 7.02 4.52
N ILE A 32 4.21 6.57 3.28
CA ILE A 32 4.57 5.18 2.99
C ILE A 32 5.88 4.81 3.68
N SER A 33 6.91 5.66 3.60
CA SER A 33 8.21 5.37 4.22
C SER A 33 8.16 5.33 5.74
N LYS A 34 7.27 6.10 6.39
CA LYS A 34 7.07 6.07 7.84
C LYS A 34 6.61 4.68 8.29
N TYR A 35 5.58 4.11 7.67
CA TYR A 35 5.08 2.78 8.03
C TYR A 35 6.09 1.68 7.71
N GLN A 36 6.81 1.79 6.60
CA GLN A 36 7.86 0.83 6.27
C GLN A 36 8.99 0.82 7.31
N LYS A 37 9.39 1.98 7.83
CA LYS A 37 10.39 2.09 8.90
C LYS A 37 9.91 1.46 10.20
N GLU A 38 8.62 1.50 10.48
CA GLU A 38 8.01 0.88 11.65
C GLU A 38 7.78 -0.63 11.48
N GLY A 39 8.18 -1.22 10.36
CA GLY A 39 8.10 -2.65 10.10
C GLY A 39 6.80 -3.12 9.45
N TYR A 40 5.96 -2.21 8.96
CA TYR A 40 4.75 -2.55 8.24
C TYR A 40 5.03 -2.85 6.77
N SER A 41 4.34 -3.85 6.25
CA SER A 41 4.23 -4.10 4.81
C SER A 41 2.97 -3.43 4.27
N THR A 42 2.96 -3.15 2.98
CA THR A 42 1.81 -2.54 2.30
C THR A 42 1.20 -3.55 1.34
N GLY A 43 -0.10 -3.68 1.35
CA GLY A 43 -0.79 -4.59 0.45
C GLY A 43 -2.26 -4.26 0.31
N THR A 44 -2.94 -5.03 -0.54
CA THR A 44 -4.39 -4.94 -0.75
C THR A 44 -5.01 -6.27 -0.35
N ILE A 45 -6.00 -6.22 0.54
CA ILE A 45 -6.77 -7.41 0.89
C ILE A 45 -7.89 -7.61 -0.12
N ILE A 46 -7.95 -8.81 -0.70
CA ILE A 46 -8.92 -9.17 -1.74
C ILE A 46 -9.54 -10.53 -1.43
N PRO A 47 -10.80 -10.78 -1.82
CA PRO A 47 -11.40 -12.10 -1.72
C PRO A 47 -10.78 -13.04 -2.76
N LYS A 48 -10.65 -14.31 -2.41
CA LYS A 48 -10.19 -15.35 -3.34
C LYS A 48 -11.22 -16.45 -3.44
N ASP A 49 -11.81 -16.60 -4.61
CA ASP A 49 -12.91 -17.52 -4.86
C ASP A 49 -12.46 -18.97 -5.09
N ASN A 50 -11.17 -19.19 -5.38
CA ASN A 50 -10.63 -20.51 -5.72
C ASN A 50 -9.68 -20.99 -4.63
N GLY A 51 -10.05 -22.03 -3.90
CA GLY A 51 -9.22 -22.68 -2.89
C GLY A 51 -9.78 -22.56 -1.49
N ASN A 52 -8.97 -22.97 -0.49
CA ASN A 52 -9.37 -23.03 0.91
C ASN A 52 -9.08 -21.75 1.70
N CYS A 53 -8.63 -20.70 1.03
CA CYS A 53 -8.44 -19.40 1.66
C CYS A 53 -9.52 -18.42 1.17
N GLY A 54 -10.20 -17.76 2.09
CA GLY A 54 -11.27 -16.81 1.76
C GLY A 54 -10.78 -15.45 1.34
N TRP A 55 -9.69 -14.99 1.93
CA TRP A 55 -9.09 -13.69 1.67
C TRP A 55 -7.58 -13.82 1.51
N VAL A 56 -7.00 -13.05 0.62
CA VAL A 56 -5.55 -12.96 0.44
C VAL A 56 -5.12 -11.51 0.45
N ILE A 57 -3.86 -11.27 0.82
CA ILE A 57 -3.24 -9.96 0.77
C ILE A 57 -2.21 -9.99 -0.34
N THR A 58 -2.32 -9.09 -1.31
CA THR A 58 -1.36 -8.98 -2.42
C THR A 58 -0.56 -7.69 -2.26
N ASP A 59 0.77 -7.80 -2.26
CA ASP A 59 1.65 -6.64 -2.15
C ASP A 59 2.00 -6.04 -3.52
N SER A 60 2.79 -4.96 -3.52
CA SER A 60 3.20 -4.28 -4.76
C SER A 60 4.12 -5.11 -5.64
N LYS A 61 4.73 -6.16 -5.11
CA LYS A 61 5.62 -7.08 -5.83
C LYS A 61 4.89 -8.33 -6.33
N ASN A 62 3.57 -8.35 -6.29
CA ASN A 62 2.70 -9.48 -6.66
C ASN A 62 2.88 -10.73 -5.79
N ASN A 63 3.40 -10.59 -4.57
CA ASN A 63 3.37 -11.67 -3.59
C ASN A 63 1.97 -11.75 -2.99
N SER A 64 1.45 -12.96 -2.86
CA SER A 64 0.15 -13.21 -2.24
C SER A 64 0.33 -13.94 -0.91
N TYR A 65 -0.31 -13.42 0.12
CA TYR A 65 -0.25 -13.95 1.49
C TYR A 65 -1.61 -14.45 1.91
N ASP A 66 -1.64 -15.60 2.57
CA ASP A 66 -2.85 -16.19 3.14
C ASP A 66 -2.88 -15.88 4.65
N PRO A 67 -3.66 -14.87 5.09
CA PRO A 67 -3.78 -14.53 6.50
C PRO A 67 -4.69 -15.55 7.20
N ILE A 68 -4.11 -16.61 7.76
CA ILE A 68 -4.88 -17.72 8.34
C ILE A 68 -5.73 -17.31 9.55
N ASN A 69 -5.37 -16.20 10.20
CA ASN A 69 -6.09 -15.69 11.38
C ASN A 69 -6.95 -14.45 11.08
N ILE A 70 -7.34 -14.26 9.81
CA ILE A 70 -8.15 -13.10 9.41
C ILE A 70 -9.53 -13.08 10.10
N GLU A 71 -10.04 -14.24 10.53
CA GLU A 71 -11.33 -14.35 11.19
C GLU A 71 -11.29 -14.02 12.68
N GLU A 72 -10.11 -13.81 13.26
CA GLU A 72 -10.02 -13.32 14.63
C GLU A 72 -10.73 -11.97 14.78
N GLU A 73 -11.35 -11.75 15.93
CA GLU A 73 -12.18 -10.57 16.21
C GLU A 73 -11.49 -9.23 15.84
N LYS A 74 -10.20 -9.12 16.14
CA LYS A 74 -9.44 -7.91 15.86
C LYS A 74 -9.13 -7.67 14.38
N PHE A 75 -9.28 -8.68 13.52
CA PHE A 75 -8.97 -8.60 12.09
C PHE A 75 -10.17 -8.77 11.16
N VAL A 76 -11.26 -9.33 11.63
CA VAL A 76 -12.42 -9.67 10.79
C VAL A 76 -13.00 -8.47 10.05
N GLN A 77 -12.90 -7.26 10.63
CA GLN A 77 -13.37 -6.03 10.00
C GLN A 77 -12.65 -5.71 8.69
N PHE A 78 -11.42 -6.21 8.48
CA PHE A 78 -10.66 -5.98 7.27
C PHE A 78 -11.02 -6.96 6.15
N SER A 79 -11.80 -7.99 6.44
CA SER A 79 -12.27 -8.98 5.46
C SER A 79 -13.68 -8.70 4.92
N LEU A 80 -14.19 -7.48 5.08
CA LEU A 80 -15.53 -7.10 4.63
C LEU A 80 -15.56 -6.54 3.22
N LYS A 81 -14.44 -5.98 2.74
CA LYS A 81 -14.33 -5.39 1.40
C LYS A 81 -12.88 -5.32 0.96
N ILE A 82 -12.66 -5.06 -0.32
CA ILE A 82 -11.33 -4.85 -0.89
C ILE A 82 -10.76 -3.54 -0.37
N GLU A 83 -9.62 -3.59 0.32
CA GLU A 83 -9.00 -2.42 0.93
C GLU A 83 -7.48 -2.48 0.87
N LYS A 84 -6.85 -1.30 0.79
CA LYS A 84 -5.42 -1.16 1.00
C LYS A 84 -5.13 -1.10 2.49
N ILE A 85 -4.11 -1.84 2.92
CA ILE A 85 -3.75 -1.95 4.32
C ILE A 85 -2.24 -1.85 4.52
N TYR A 86 -1.86 -1.42 5.72
CA TYR A 86 -0.52 -1.64 6.26
C TYR A 86 -0.64 -2.79 7.26
N PHE A 87 0.27 -3.76 7.20
CA PHE A 87 0.18 -4.94 8.04
C PHE A 87 1.53 -5.43 8.52
N LYS A 88 1.53 -5.98 9.73
CA LYS A 88 2.65 -6.73 10.29
C LYS A 88 2.23 -8.18 10.39
N PHE A 89 3.15 -9.09 10.09
CA PHE A 89 2.84 -10.51 10.07
C PHE A 89 4.05 -11.35 10.46
N LEU A 90 3.76 -12.58 10.86
CA LEU A 90 4.76 -13.63 11.04
C LEU A 90 4.56 -14.69 9.96
N PRO A 91 5.62 -15.08 9.23
CA PRO A 91 5.51 -16.16 8.27
C PRO A 91 5.32 -17.49 9.01
N LEU A 92 4.47 -18.36 8.46
CA LEU A 92 4.17 -19.65 9.05
C LEU A 92 4.76 -20.78 8.22
N ARG A 93 5.30 -21.79 8.93
CA ARG A 93 5.78 -23.03 8.33
C ARG A 93 4.65 -24.05 8.35
N MET A 94 3.73 -23.96 7.42
CA MET A 94 2.62 -24.89 7.29
C MET A 94 2.33 -25.15 5.81
N LYS A 95 1.57 -26.21 5.55
CA LYS A 95 1.13 -26.54 4.20
C LYS A 95 0.24 -25.40 3.66
N LYS A 96 0.47 -24.99 2.42
CA LYS A 96 -0.32 -23.95 1.76
C LYS A 96 -1.77 -24.41 1.58
N ARG A 97 -2.71 -23.55 2.00
CA ARG A 97 -4.14 -23.79 1.80
C ARG A 97 -4.60 -23.42 0.40
N CYS A 98 -3.95 -22.42 -0.19
CA CYS A 98 -4.21 -22.01 -1.55
C CYS A 98 -2.94 -21.95 -2.38
N LYS A 99 -3.11 -22.14 -3.69
CA LYS A 99 -2.02 -22.14 -4.65
C LYS A 99 -1.38 -20.75 -4.74
N ASN A 100 -0.04 -20.71 -4.78
CA ASN A 100 0.75 -19.49 -4.94
C ASN A 100 0.55 -18.46 -3.83
N THR A 101 0.26 -18.91 -2.60
CA THR A 101 0.16 -18.02 -1.44
C THR A 101 1.11 -18.46 -0.34
N TYR A 102 1.51 -17.48 0.48
CA TYR A 102 2.33 -17.73 1.66
C TYR A 102 1.45 -17.64 2.91
N PRO A 103 1.34 -18.71 3.72
CA PRO A 103 0.55 -18.65 4.95
C PRO A 103 1.26 -17.74 5.96
N ILE A 104 0.50 -16.83 6.52
CA ILE A 104 0.99 -15.86 7.52
C ILE A 104 0.02 -15.74 8.69
N SER A 105 0.54 -15.32 9.83
CA SER A 105 -0.25 -14.89 10.96
C SER A 105 -0.18 -13.37 11.08
N LEU A 106 -1.31 -12.69 11.01
CA LEU A 106 -1.37 -11.24 11.17
C LEU A 106 -1.09 -10.86 12.62
N VAL A 107 -0.26 -9.84 12.82
CA VAL A 107 0.05 -9.26 14.13
C VAL A 107 -0.67 -7.93 14.30
N GLU A 108 -0.61 -7.07 13.30
CA GLU A 108 -1.28 -5.77 13.27
C GLU A 108 -1.75 -5.45 11.87
N VAL A 109 -2.90 -4.78 11.76
CA VAL A 109 -3.45 -4.27 10.50
C VAL A 109 -3.97 -2.86 10.71
N ILE A 110 -3.61 -1.96 9.81
CA ILE A 110 -4.07 -0.57 9.79
C ILE A 110 -4.61 -0.28 8.40
N LEU A 111 -5.76 0.36 8.30
CA LEU A 111 -6.28 0.82 7.02
C LEU A 111 -5.37 1.90 6.43
N ALA A 112 -5.01 1.74 5.17
CA ALA A 112 -4.26 2.77 4.44
C ALA A 112 -5.25 3.82 3.92
N THR A 113 -5.75 4.65 4.83
CA THR A 113 -6.63 5.75 4.48
C THR A 113 -5.83 6.93 3.96
N ASN A 114 -6.29 7.49 2.87
CA ASN A 114 -5.69 8.70 2.31
C ASN A 114 -6.09 9.95 3.10
#